data_c337fd83451f81798c61be022f24c2f9
#
_entry.id   c337fd83451f81798c61be022f24c2f9
#
_cell.length_a   1.000
_cell.length_b   1.000
_cell.length_c   1.000
_cell.angle_alpha   90.00
_cell.angle_beta   90.00
_cell.angle_gamma   90.00
#
_symmetry.space_group_name_H-M   'P 1'
#
loop_
_entity.id
_entity.type
_entity.pdbx_description
1 polymer ?
#
loop_
_entity_poly.entity_id
_entity_poly.type
_entity_poly.pdbx_seq_one_letter_code
_entity_poly.pdbx_strand_id
1 'polypeptide(L)'
;MKINPVRSYALGIAAALIAIPGFATMHASAQSTQLFSANAVLTHSLNSNGAKMGQSVTAKLTSAASPELPKGTMLIGKVGQVQNASTNGTSTMSITFDQARLRNGQEVPIKAMLLGAYPPVVYNHLSGTSTYLPTQPNTVSDARTVTQKPGALNGIGMESSARSDTSAVFTSTNRNIKLENGSVLQVAIAPISGTAATSSATAGDLQ
;
A
#
# COMPACT_ATOMS: atom_id res chain seq x y z
N MET A 1 25.17 10.48 86.39
CA MET A 1 24.11 9.71 85.68
C MET A 1 22.99 10.71 85.46
N LYS A 2 22.89 11.28 84.23
CA LYS A 2 21.87 12.28 83.86
C LYS A 2 21.00 11.69 82.76
N ILE A 3 19.73 11.56 83.09
CA ILE A 3 18.72 11.06 82.20
C ILE A 3 18.04 12.25 81.53
N ASN A 4 18.11 12.35 80.18
CA ASN A 4 17.39 13.36 79.39
C ASN A 4 16.02 12.84 78.99
N PRO A 5 14.94 13.60 79.06
CA PRO A 5 13.63 13.20 78.61
C PRO A 5 13.49 13.40 77.11
N VAL A 6 12.94 12.36 76.41
CA VAL A 6 12.59 12.34 75.05
C VAL A 6 11.33 13.17 74.79
N ARG A 7 11.42 14.21 73.95
CA ARG A 7 10.28 14.97 73.41
C ARG A 7 9.63 14.26 72.26
N SER A 8 8.41 13.80 72.43
CA SER A 8 7.56 13.28 71.37
C SER A 8 7.00 14.41 70.50
N TYR A 9 7.35 14.45 69.24
CA TYR A 9 6.71 15.32 68.29
C TYR A 9 5.63 14.53 67.60
N ALA A 10 4.37 14.90 67.72
CA ALA A 10 3.25 14.41 66.99
C ALA A 10 3.26 15.04 65.56
N LEU A 11 3.56 14.27 64.58
CA LEU A 11 3.52 14.69 63.15
C LEU A 11 2.11 14.45 62.59
N GLY A 12 1.35 15.52 62.43
CA GLY A 12 0.03 15.48 61.77
C GLY A 12 0.21 15.26 60.28
N ILE A 13 -0.29 14.14 59.76
CA ILE A 13 -0.34 13.84 58.32
C ILE A 13 -1.61 14.47 57.76
N ALA A 14 -1.48 15.58 57.05
CA ALA A 14 -2.54 16.15 56.24
C ALA A 14 -2.61 15.33 54.93
N ALA A 15 -3.67 14.54 54.75
CA ALA A 15 -3.96 13.81 53.52
C ALA A 15 -4.46 14.80 52.45
N ALA A 16 -3.60 15.21 51.52
CA ALA A 16 -3.99 15.93 50.32
C ALA A 16 -4.55 14.93 49.30
N LEU A 17 -5.85 14.97 49.08
CA LEU A 17 -6.54 14.27 48.00
C LEU A 17 -6.17 14.94 46.67
N ILE A 18 -5.21 14.35 45.94
CA ILE A 18 -4.89 14.74 44.59
C ILE A 18 -5.94 14.09 43.66
N ALA A 19 -6.90 14.89 43.18
CA ALA A 19 -7.81 14.49 42.13
C ALA A 19 -7.01 14.35 40.84
N ILE A 20 -6.77 13.11 40.39
CA ILE A 20 -6.15 12.80 39.11
C ILE A 20 -7.21 13.04 38.02
N PRO A 21 -7.06 14.04 37.11
CA PRO A 21 -7.95 14.15 35.98
C PRO A 21 -7.82 12.89 35.16
N GLY A 22 -8.95 12.19 34.95
CA GLY A 22 -9.02 10.99 34.14
C GLY A 22 -8.50 11.26 32.72
N PHE A 23 -7.38 10.64 32.39
CA PHE A 23 -6.94 10.54 31.00
C PHE A 23 -8.02 9.74 30.24
N ALA A 24 -8.87 10.44 29.48
CA ALA A 24 -9.71 9.79 28.50
C ALA A 24 -8.77 9.12 27.48
N THR A 25 -8.60 7.81 27.60
CA THR A 25 -7.91 7.01 26.58
C THR A 25 -8.76 7.08 25.32
N MET A 26 -8.40 7.97 24.38
CA MET A 26 -8.92 7.94 23.05
C MET A 26 -8.48 6.62 22.43
N HIS A 27 -9.38 5.65 22.40
CA HIS A 27 -9.21 4.45 21.61
C HIS A 27 -9.30 4.90 20.16
N ALA A 28 -8.15 5.08 19.50
CA ALA A 28 -8.07 5.20 18.07
C ALA A 28 -8.58 3.87 17.52
N SER A 29 -9.86 3.83 17.12
CA SER A 29 -10.39 2.73 16.35
C SER A 29 -9.60 2.67 15.05
N ALA A 30 -8.72 1.68 14.91
CA ALA A 30 -8.07 1.39 13.65
C ALA A 30 -9.20 1.01 12.67
N GLN A 31 -9.64 1.97 11.87
CA GLN A 31 -10.58 1.69 10.78
C GLN A 31 -9.88 0.76 9.82
N SER A 32 -10.37 -0.47 9.70
CA SER A 32 -9.89 -1.41 8.70
C SER A 32 -10.21 -0.83 7.33
N THR A 33 -9.18 -0.49 6.58
CA THR A 33 -9.33 0.05 5.23
C THR A 33 -9.74 -1.08 4.30
N GLN A 34 -10.98 -1.05 3.84
CA GLN A 34 -11.46 -1.99 2.84
C GLN A 34 -10.85 -1.64 1.47
N LEU A 35 -10.17 -2.60 0.86
CA LEU A 35 -9.60 -2.47 -0.47
C LEU A 35 -10.57 -3.00 -1.52
N PHE A 36 -10.72 -2.31 -2.64
CA PHE A 36 -11.59 -2.67 -3.76
C PHE A 36 -10.76 -3.26 -4.91
N SER A 37 -11.21 -4.39 -5.44
CA SER A 37 -10.50 -5.07 -6.53
C SER A 37 -10.76 -4.40 -7.88
N ALA A 38 -9.71 -4.27 -8.68
CA ALA A 38 -9.79 -3.80 -10.05
C ALA A 38 -8.69 -4.45 -10.92
N ASN A 39 -8.87 -4.35 -12.24
CA ASN A 39 -7.83 -4.69 -13.20
C ASN A 39 -7.15 -3.42 -13.71
N ALA A 40 -5.83 -3.45 -13.79
CA ALA A 40 -5.02 -2.41 -14.37
C ALA A 40 -4.08 -2.99 -15.43
N VAL A 41 -3.67 -2.19 -16.39
CA VAL A 41 -2.71 -2.56 -17.42
C VAL A 41 -1.47 -1.70 -17.28
N LEU A 42 -0.31 -2.35 -17.20
CA LEU A 42 0.99 -1.67 -17.12
C LEU A 42 1.22 -0.89 -18.42
N THR A 43 1.59 0.39 -18.30
CA THR A 43 1.74 1.26 -19.49
C THR A 43 3.14 1.27 -20.10
N HIS A 44 4.13 0.77 -19.35
CA HIS A 44 5.52 0.64 -19.81
C HIS A 44 6.10 -0.66 -19.28
N SER A 45 7.03 -1.24 -20.03
CA SER A 45 7.74 -2.43 -19.58
C SER A 45 8.71 -2.12 -18.45
N LEU A 46 8.85 -3.06 -17.51
CA LEU A 46 9.83 -3.04 -16.43
C LEU A 46 10.74 -4.26 -16.55
N ASN A 47 12.03 -4.06 -16.36
CA ASN A 47 13.02 -5.14 -16.39
C ASN A 47 14.02 -4.94 -15.25
N SER A 48 14.18 -5.94 -14.38
CA SER A 48 15.09 -5.87 -13.23
C SER A 48 16.56 -5.65 -13.62
N ASN A 49 16.95 -5.98 -14.88
CA ASN A 49 18.30 -5.71 -15.37
C ASN A 49 18.58 -4.23 -15.66
N GLY A 50 17.55 -3.43 -15.88
CA GLY A 50 17.70 -1.99 -16.21
C GLY A 50 16.92 -1.05 -15.31
N ALA A 51 16.02 -1.57 -14.49
CA ALA A 51 15.24 -0.75 -13.58
C ALA A 51 16.13 -0.16 -12.48
N LYS A 52 15.77 1.05 -12.06
CA LYS A 52 16.44 1.76 -10.96
C LYS A 52 15.46 1.98 -9.81
N MET A 53 15.96 1.95 -8.59
CA MET A 53 15.18 2.37 -7.42
C MET A 53 14.65 3.80 -7.64
N GLY A 54 13.38 4.03 -7.33
CA GLY A 54 12.68 5.30 -7.56
C GLY A 54 12.18 5.50 -8.99
N GLN A 55 12.47 4.60 -9.95
CA GLN A 55 11.92 4.68 -11.31
C GLN A 55 10.39 4.67 -11.26
N SER A 56 9.75 5.59 -11.99
CA SER A 56 8.30 5.69 -12.07
C SER A 56 7.71 4.45 -12.74
N VAL A 57 6.62 3.97 -12.17
CA VAL A 57 5.79 2.87 -12.69
C VAL A 57 4.38 3.39 -12.83
N THR A 58 3.75 3.16 -13.98
CA THR A 58 2.37 3.57 -14.22
C THR A 58 1.54 2.42 -14.76
N ALA A 59 0.30 2.32 -14.27
CA ALA A 59 -0.69 1.37 -14.76
C ALA A 59 -2.05 2.06 -14.91
N LYS A 60 -2.83 1.66 -15.90
CA LYS A 60 -4.14 2.24 -16.19
C LYS A 60 -5.25 1.27 -15.78
N LEU A 61 -6.21 1.71 -14.96
CA LEU A 61 -7.37 0.92 -14.60
C LEU A 61 -8.23 0.60 -15.82
N THR A 62 -8.49 -0.68 -16.04
CA THR A 62 -9.39 -1.17 -17.10
C THR A 62 -10.79 -1.49 -16.60
N SER A 63 -10.96 -1.61 -15.28
CA SER A 63 -12.25 -1.65 -14.58
C SER A 63 -12.25 -0.56 -13.49
N ALA A 64 -13.42 -0.16 -13.01
CA ALA A 64 -13.52 0.69 -11.84
C ALA A 64 -13.17 -0.12 -10.58
N ALA A 65 -12.46 0.49 -9.63
CA ALA A 65 -12.26 -0.09 -8.31
C ALA A 65 -13.37 0.37 -7.36
N SER A 66 -13.68 1.67 -7.37
CA SER A 66 -14.74 2.29 -6.59
C SER A 66 -15.32 3.47 -7.38
N PRO A 67 -16.39 4.11 -6.93
CA PRO A 67 -16.91 5.34 -7.54
C PRO A 67 -15.84 6.45 -7.62
N GLU A 68 -14.96 6.53 -6.64
CA GLU A 68 -13.86 7.51 -6.57
C GLU A 68 -12.70 7.17 -7.51
N LEU A 69 -12.54 5.89 -7.87
CA LEU A 69 -11.49 5.38 -8.73
C LEU A 69 -12.08 4.70 -9.97
N PRO A 70 -12.63 5.47 -10.92
CA PRO A 70 -13.30 4.94 -12.10
C PRO A 70 -12.32 4.30 -13.09
N LYS A 71 -12.86 3.53 -14.03
CA LYS A 71 -12.11 3.01 -15.19
C LYS A 71 -11.35 4.15 -15.89
N GLY A 72 -10.09 3.91 -16.22
CA GLY A 72 -9.21 4.87 -16.89
C GLY A 72 -8.38 5.73 -15.96
N THR A 73 -8.54 5.60 -14.65
CA THR A 73 -7.64 6.18 -13.65
C THR A 73 -6.22 5.64 -13.84
N MET A 74 -5.22 6.51 -13.75
CA MET A 74 -3.81 6.14 -13.81
C MET A 74 -3.29 5.90 -12.40
N LEU A 75 -2.81 4.69 -12.13
CA LEU A 75 -2.05 4.37 -10.95
C LEU A 75 -0.61 4.81 -11.17
N ILE A 76 -0.07 5.57 -10.25
CA ILE A 76 1.30 6.07 -10.25
C ILE A 76 2.02 5.46 -9.07
N GLY A 77 3.22 4.97 -9.32
CA GLY A 77 4.04 4.33 -8.31
C GLY A 77 5.51 4.39 -8.66
N LYS A 78 6.29 3.65 -7.90
CA LYS A 78 7.74 3.60 -8.01
C LYS A 78 8.25 2.18 -7.88
N VAL A 79 9.36 1.90 -8.57
CA VAL A 79 10.20 0.75 -8.29
C VAL A 79 10.90 1.00 -6.95
N GLY A 80 10.73 0.07 -6.02
CA GLY A 80 11.45 0.09 -4.76
C GLY A 80 12.79 -0.62 -4.87
N GLN A 81 12.93 -1.77 -4.20
CA GLN A 81 14.14 -2.59 -4.28
C GLN A 81 14.24 -3.27 -5.64
N VAL A 82 15.45 -3.30 -6.20
CA VAL A 82 15.78 -4.04 -7.43
C VAL A 82 17.07 -4.80 -7.23
N GLN A 83 17.05 -6.07 -7.60
CA GLN A 83 18.22 -6.95 -7.71
C GLN A 83 18.10 -7.75 -9.00
N ASN A 84 19.13 -7.76 -9.84
CA ASN A 84 19.17 -8.56 -11.05
C ASN A 84 19.71 -9.98 -10.78
N ALA A 85 19.46 -10.91 -11.70
CA ALA A 85 19.86 -12.29 -11.57
C ALA A 85 21.39 -12.53 -11.63
N SER A 86 22.17 -11.56 -12.14
CA SER A 86 23.63 -11.70 -12.29
C SER A 86 24.36 -11.80 -10.94
N THR A 87 23.78 -11.29 -9.87
CA THR A 87 24.44 -11.23 -8.57
C THR A 87 24.38 -12.55 -7.81
N ASN A 88 23.23 -13.25 -7.80
CA ASN A 88 23.03 -14.48 -7.02
C ASN A 88 22.14 -15.52 -7.74
N GLY A 89 21.97 -15.44 -9.04
CA GLY A 89 21.05 -16.31 -9.78
C GLY A 89 19.56 -16.02 -9.49
N THR A 90 19.25 -15.10 -8.59
CA THR A 90 17.87 -14.70 -8.24
C THR A 90 17.70 -13.22 -8.49
N SER A 91 16.62 -12.84 -9.12
CA SER A 91 16.21 -11.44 -9.27
C SER A 91 15.04 -11.11 -8.35
N THR A 92 15.05 -9.89 -7.83
CA THR A 92 13.97 -9.35 -6.99
C THR A 92 13.64 -7.93 -7.47
N MET A 93 12.36 -7.60 -7.50
CA MET A 93 11.89 -6.25 -7.81
C MET A 93 10.62 -5.95 -7.04
N SER A 94 10.60 -4.87 -6.27
CA SER A 94 9.39 -4.40 -5.60
C SER A 94 8.79 -3.20 -6.33
N ILE A 95 7.46 -3.10 -6.27
CA ILE A 95 6.68 -2.00 -6.85
C ILE A 95 5.74 -1.47 -5.77
N THR A 96 5.64 -0.15 -5.67
CA THR A 96 4.68 0.54 -4.81
C THR A 96 3.84 1.49 -5.64
N PHE A 97 2.52 1.34 -5.64
CA PHE A 97 1.57 2.32 -6.15
C PHE A 97 1.03 3.11 -4.96
N ASP A 98 1.31 4.39 -4.92
CA ASP A 98 0.99 5.31 -3.82
C ASP A 98 0.06 6.44 -4.23
N GLN A 99 -0.16 6.64 -5.53
CA GLN A 99 -1.03 7.68 -6.07
C GLN A 99 -1.92 7.18 -7.20
N ALA A 100 -3.11 7.76 -7.31
CA ALA A 100 -4.01 7.59 -8.43
C ALA A 100 -4.30 8.97 -9.04
N ARG A 101 -4.08 9.11 -10.36
CA ARG A 101 -4.46 10.30 -11.12
C ARG A 101 -5.75 10.04 -11.86
N LEU A 102 -6.79 10.77 -11.51
CA LEU A 102 -8.09 10.71 -12.15
C LEU A 102 -8.05 11.35 -13.55
N ARG A 103 -9.09 11.12 -14.37
CA ARG A 103 -9.20 11.70 -15.71
C ARG A 103 -9.24 13.22 -15.75
N ASN A 104 -9.73 13.85 -14.68
CA ASN A 104 -9.75 15.31 -14.51
C ASN A 104 -8.39 15.88 -14.08
N GLY A 105 -7.36 15.04 -13.94
CA GLY A 105 -6.01 15.44 -13.49
C GLY A 105 -5.82 15.48 -11.98
N GLN A 106 -6.86 15.29 -11.18
CA GLN A 106 -6.76 15.24 -9.73
C GLN A 106 -5.94 14.02 -9.29
N GLU A 107 -5.02 14.22 -8.36
CA GLU A 107 -4.24 13.16 -7.72
C GLU A 107 -4.82 12.84 -6.35
N VAL A 108 -4.97 11.53 -6.10
CA VAL A 108 -5.52 10.99 -4.86
C VAL A 108 -4.50 10.02 -4.30
N PRO A 109 -4.07 10.17 -3.04
CA PRO A 109 -3.22 9.19 -2.39
C PRO A 109 -3.98 7.88 -2.21
N ILE A 110 -3.32 6.75 -2.48
CA ILE A 110 -3.93 5.43 -2.41
C ILE A 110 -3.05 4.45 -1.63
N LYS A 111 -3.71 3.46 -1.05
CA LYS A 111 -3.10 2.19 -0.65
C LYS A 111 -3.44 1.17 -1.71
N ALA A 112 -2.44 0.47 -2.25
CA ALA A 112 -2.66 -0.56 -3.25
C ALA A 112 -1.81 -1.81 -2.95
N MET A 113 -2.40 -2.99 -3.17
CA MET A 113 -1.69 -4.26 -3.21
C MET A 113 -2.03 -5.00 -4.50
N LEU A 114 -1.12 -5.84 -5.00
CA LEU A 114 -1.39 -6.69 -6.14
C LEU A 114 -2.03 -8.01 -5.69
N LEU A 115 -3.10 -8.41 -6.35
CA LEU A 115 -3.74 -9.71 -6.19
C LEU A 115 -3.20 -10.74 -7.18
N GLY A 116 -2.64 -10.26 -8.28
CA GLY A 116 -2.04 -11.07 -9.33
C GLY A 116 -1.43 -10.21 -10.43
N ALA A 117 -0.50 -10.80 -11.17
CA ALA A 117 0.11 -10.21 -12.34
C ALA A 117 0.17 -11.26 -13.48
N TYR A 118 -0.19 -10.84 -14.67
CA TYR A 118 -0.37 -11.73 -15.83
C TYR A 118 0.26 -11.11 -17.08
N PRO A 119 0.69 -11.92 -18.05
CA PRO A 119 1.21 -11.39 -19.31
C PRO A 119 0.15 -10.55 -20.05
N PRO A 120 0.57 -9.76 -21.03
CA PRO A 120 -0.37 -9.03 -21.90
C PRO A 120 -1.39 -9.98 -22.51
N VAL A 121 -2.64 -9.54 -22.57
CA VAL A 121 -3.71 -10.31 -23.22
C VAL A 121 -3.50 -10.22 -24.74
N VAL A 122 -3.07 -11.32 -25.34
CA VAL A 122 -2.96 -11.45 -26.79
C VAL A 122 -4.24 -12.09 -27.33
N TYR A 123 -5.03 -11.33 -28.07
CA TYR A 123 -6.17 -11.88 -28.81
C TYR A 123 -5.65 -12.58 -30.04
N ASN A 124 -5.48 -13.88 -30.02
CA ASN A 124 -5.23 -14.67 -31.20
C ASN A 124 -6.55 -14.92 -31.91
N HIS A 125 -6.85 -14.12 -32.95
CA HIS A 125 -8.04 -14.27 -33.77
C HIS A 125 -8.14 -15.67 -34.47
N LEU A 126 -7.04 -16.40 -34.54
CA LEU A 126 -6.98 -17.71 -35.20
C LEU A 126 -7.31 -18.90 -34.26
N SER A 127 -7.20 -18.74 -32.94
CA SER A 127 -7.41 -19.85 -32.01
C SER A 127 -8.52 -19.61 -30.98
N GLY A 128 -9.12 -18.43 -30.95
CA GLY A 128 -10.21 -18.13 -30.01
C GLY A 128 -9.83 -18.20 -28.52
N THR A 129 -8.54 -18.39 -28.21
CA THR A 129 -8.06 -18.47 -26.84
C THR A 129 -7.81 -17.09 -26.28
N SER A 130 -8.69 -16.69 -25.38
CA SER A 130 -8.52 -15.54 -24.51
C SER A 130 -7.73 -15.96 -23.28
N THR A 131 -6.74 -15.18 -22.85
CA THR A 131 -6.11 -15.39 -21.56
C THR A 131 -7.16 -15.16 -20.45
N TYR A 132 -7.56 -16.24 -19.80
CA TYR A 132 -8.54 -16.16 -18.73
C TYR A 132 -7.89 -15.56 -17.48
N LEU A 133 -8.36 -14.40 -17.04
CA LEU A 133 -7.96 -13.82 -15.77
C LEU A 133 -8.80 -14.45 -14.66
N PRO A 134 -8.18 -14.93 -13.58
CA PRO A 134 -8.92 -15.46 -12.45
C PRO A 134 -9.87 -14.39 -11.87
N THR A 135 -11.07 -14.82 -11.54
CA THR A 135 -12.05 -13.95 -10.86
C THR A 135 -11.54 -13.59 -9.47
N GLN A 136 -11.54 -12.32 -9.14
CA GLN A 136 -11.18 -11.82 -7.81
C GLN A 136 -12.42 -11.39 -7.04
N PRO A 137 -12.40 -11.48 -5.70
CA PRO A 137 -13.47 -10.92 -4.89
C PRO A 137 -13.53 -9.41 -5.08
N ASN A 138 -14.71 -8.82 -5.04
CA ASN A 138 -14.88 -7.36 -5.24
C ASN A 138 -14.17 -6.54 -4.16
N THR A 139 -14.00 -7.10 -2.98
CA THR A 139 -13.36 -6.44 -1.84
C THR A 139 -12.34 -7.36 -1.19
N VAL A 140 -11.31 -6.77 -0.62
CA VAL A 140 -10.20 -7.46 0.03
C VAL A 140 -9.96 -6.83 1.39
N SER A 141 -9.77 -7.65 2.42
CA SER A 141 -9.44 -7.16 3.76
C SER A 141 -8.00 -6.65 3.83
N ASP A 142 -7.76 -5.72 4.72
CA ASP A 142 -6.45 -5.16 5.04
C ASP A 142 -5.46 -6.16 5.67
N ALA A 143 -5.92 -7.35 6.04
CA ALA A 143 -5.08 -8.43 6.56
C ALA A 143 -4.64 -9.44 5.50
N ARG A 144 -5.08 -9.27 4.22
CA ARG A 144 -4.80 -10.25 3.17
C ARG A 144 -3.34 -10.25 2.75
N THR A 145 -2.79 -11.45 2.61
CA THR A 145 -1.50 -11.71 1.92
C THR A 145 -1.79 -12.58 0.69
N VAL A 146 -1.12 -12.30 -0.40
CA VAL A 146 -1.25 -13.04 -1.66
C VAL A 146 0.13 -13.50 -2.10
N THR A 147 0.22 -14.77 -2.45
CA THR A 147 1.40 -15.37 -3.09
C THR A 147 0.99 -15.95 -4.43
N GLN A 148 1.57 -15.46 -5.52
CA GLN A 148 1.38 -15.97 -6.86
C GLN A 148 2.60 -16.80 -7.27
N LYS A 149 2.38 -18.06 -7.60
CA LYS A 149 3.43 -18.98 -8.06
C LYS A 149 3.95 -18.58 -9.45
N PRO A 150 5.20 -18.96 -9.81
CA PRO A 150 5.85 -18.56 -11.07
C PRO A 150 5.14 -18.93 -12.37
N GLY A 151 4.12 -19.82 -12.33
CA GLY A 151 3.42 -20.27 -13.53
C GLY A 151 2.59 -19.19 -14.25
N ALA A 152 2.08 -18.21 -13.54
CA ALA A 152 1.21 -17.18 -14.12
C ALA A 152 2.00 -16.10 -14.91
N LEU A 153 3.25 -15.84 -14.53
CA LEU A 153 4.17 -14.89 -15.15
C LEU A 153 5.46 -15.58 -15.57
N ASN A 154 5.37 -16.65 -16.34
CA ASN A 154 6.50 -17.27 -17.04
C ASN A 154 7.81 -17.33 -16.22
N GLY A 155 7.75 -17.93 -15.03
CA GLY A 155 8.90 -18.10 -14.13
C GLY A 155 9.11 -16.94 -13.14
N ILE A 156 8.15 -16.04 -13.00
CA ILE A 156 8.15 -14.95 -12.01
C ILE A 156 7.10 -15.25 -10.93
N GLY A 157 7.53 -15.33 -9.68
CA GLY A 157 6.67 -15.35 -8.51
C GLY A 157 6.36 -13.95 -8.04
N MET A 158 5.28 -13.78 -7.28
CA MET A 158 4.88 -12.51 -6.70
C MET A 158 4.34 -12.72 -5.28
N GLU A 159 4.74 -11.86 -4.39
CA GLU A 159 4.15 -11.74 -3.05
C GLU A 159 3.66 -10.32 -2.80
N SER A 160 2.53 -10.20 -2.14
CA SER A 160 1.97 -8.93 -1.72
C SER A 160 1.19 -9.05 -0.41
N SER A 161 1.11 -7.97 0.34
CA SER A 161 0.34 -7.91 1.58
C SER A 161 -0.29 -6.53 1.72
N ALA A 162 -1.54 -6.51 2.14
CA ALA A 162 -2.24 -5.25 2.41
C ALA A 162 -1.61 -4.45 3.56
N ARG A 163 -0.84 -5.10 4.44
CA ARG A 163 -0.10 -4.45 5.54
C ARG A 163 1.28 -3.93 5.13
N SER A 164 1.76 -4.33 3.96
CA SER A 164 3.05 -3.87 3.45
C SER A 164 2.98 -2.45 2.91
N ASP A 165 4.10 -1.73 2.97
CA ASP A 165 4.27 -0.45 2.29
C ASP A 165 4.53 -0.61 0.80
N THR A 166 4.81 -1.85 0.35
CA THR A 166 4.96 -2.17 -1.07
C THR A 166 3.69 -2.82 -1.60
N SER A 167 3.32 -2.50 -2.85
CA SER A 167 2.17 -3.12 -3.51
C SER A 167 2.44 -4.56 -3.91
N ALA A 168 3.67 -4.90 -4.29
CA ALA A 168 4.11 -6.26 -4.53
C ALA A 168 5.63 -6.38 -4.58
N VAL A 169 6.11 -7.60 -4.31
CA VAL A 169 7.49 -8.04 -4.52
C VAL A 169 7.47 -9.17 -5.54
N PHE A 170 8.22 -9.00 -6.62
CA PHE A 170 8.43 -10.02 -7.66
C PHE A 170 9.76 -10.72 -7.45
N THR A 171 9.79 -12.01 -7.66
CA THR A 171 11.00 -12.85 -7.56
C THR A 171 11.11 -13.78 -8.76
N SER A 172 12.32 -14.03 -9.23
CA SER A 172 12.58 -15.03 -10.27
C SER A 172 13.92 -15.68 -10.06
N THR A 173 14.01 -17.00 -10.29
CA THR A 173 15.25 -17.76 -10.18
C THR A 173 15.88 -17.92 -11.57
N ASN A 174 17.18 -17.72 -11.67
CA ASN A 174 18.00 -17.88 -12.88
C ASN A 174 17.63 -17.01 -14.07
N ARG A 175 16.80 -15.96 -13.86
CA ARG A 175 16.46 -14.99 -14.92
C ARG A 175 16.09 -13.63 -14.34
N ASN A 176 16.18 -12.59 -15.17
CA ASN A 176 15.69 -11.28 -14.82
C ASN A 176 14.16 -11.23 -14.86
N ILE A 177 13.57 -10.45 -13.97
CA ILE A 177 12.15 -10.14 -13.98
C ILE A 177 11.87 -9.21 -15.17
N LYS A 178 10.91 -9.57 -16.00
CA LYS A 178 10.42 -8.73 -17.08
C LYS A 178 8.90 -8.68 -17.02
N LEU A 179 8.37 -7.50 -16.73
CA LEU A 179 6.95 -7.18 -16.88
C LEU A 179 6.79 -6.38 -18.15
N GLU A 180 6.04 -6.90 -19.09
CA GLU A 180 5.87 -6.27 -20.42
C GLU A 180 4.84 -5.14 -20.35
N ASN A 181 4.97 -4.18 -21.25
CA ASN A 181 3.89 -3.23 -21.51
C ASN A 181 2.62 -4.01 -21.87
N GLY A 182 1.49 -3.63 -21.30
CA GLY A 182 0.24 -4.38 -21.48
C GLY A 182 0.03 -5.52 -20.49
N SER A 183 1.01 -5.86 -19.64
CA SER A 183 0.81 -6.82 -18.53
C SER A 183 -0.39 -6.42 -17.69
N VAL A 184 -1.24 -7.39 -17.37
CA VAL A 184 -2.43 -7.16 -16.55
C VAL A 184 -2.09 -7.34 -15.08
N LEU A 185 -2.36 -6.32 -14.30
CA LEU A 185 -2.21 -6.31 -12.84
C LEU A 185 -3.62 -6.36 -12.22
N GLN A 186 -3.90 -7.40 -11.46
CA GLN A 186 -5.07 -7.41 -10.59
C GLN A 186 -4.67 -6.73 -9.29
N VAL A 187 -5.37 -5.67 -8.92
CA VAL A 187 -5.02 -4.82 -7.80
C VAL A 187 -6.18 -4.72 -6.81
N ALA A 188 -5.88 -4.57 -5.54
CA ALA A 188 -6.82 -4.14 -4.53
C ALA A 188 -6.39 -2.76 -4.03
N ILE A 189 -7.29 -1.78 -4.08
CA ILE A 189 -6.98 -0.36 -3.90
C ILE A 189 -7.99 0.28 -2.97
N ALA A 190 -7.52 1.16 -2.09
CA ALA A 190 -8.36 2.11 -1.36
C ALA A 190 -7.76 3.51 -1.46
N PRO A 191 -8.59 4.55 -1.63
CA PRO A 191 -8.12 5.90 -1.41
C PRO A 191 -7.76 6.07 0.07
N ILE A 192 -6.64 6.73 0.34
CA ILE A 192 -6.29 7.13 1.70
C ILE A 192 -7.01 8.46 1.92
N SER A 193 -8.10 8.44 2.72
CA SER A 193 -8.74 9.67 3.15
C SER A 193 -7.74 10.44 4.00
N GLY A 194 -7.00 11.34 3.37
CA GLY A 194 -6.18 12.31 4.09
C GLY A 194 -7.12 13.13 4.95
N THR A 195 -6.84 13.26 6.23
CA THR A 195 -7.41 14.32 7.06
C THR A 195 -7.21 15.60 6.27
N ALA A 196 -8.30 16.18 5.77
CA ALA A 196 -8.26 17.48 5.09
C ALA A 196 -7.49 18.40 6.02
N ALA A 197 -6.34 18.88 5.59
CA ALA A 197 -5.63 19.93 6.27
C ALA A 197 -6.62 21.09 6.33
N THR A 198 -7.18 21.31 7.51
CA THR A 198 -8.01 22.46 7.81
C THR A 198 -7.11 23.66 7.61
N SER A 199 -7.17 24.26 6.42
CA SER A 199 -6.59 25.57 6.19
C SER A 199 -7.37 26.52 7.09
N SER A 200 -6.79 26.80 8.25
CA SER A 200 -7.23 27.90 9.12
C SER A 200 -7.03 29.18 8.32
N ALA A 201 -8.08 29.59 7.63
CA ALA A 201 -8.17 30.95 7.13
C ALA A 201 -8.18 31.85 8.35
N THR A 202 -7.05 32.44 8.69
CA THR A 202 -6.92 33.54 9.63
C THR A 202 -7.74 34.68 9.02
N ALA A 203 -8.95 34.89 9.54
CA ALA A 203 -9.70 36.12 9.29
C ALA A 203 -8.86 37.26 9.86
N GLY A 204 -8.20 37.98 8.96
CA GLY A 204 -7.54 39.23 9.29
C GLY A 204 -8.58 40.24 9.72
N ASP A 205 -8.49 40.63 10.95
CA ASP A 205 -9.20 41.73 11.58
C ASP A 205 -8.83 43.02 10.84
N LEU A 206 -9.84 43.65 10.23
CA LEU A 206 -9.72 44.97 9.66
C LEU A 206 -10.37 45.93 10.66
N GLN A 207 -9.53 46.67 11.35
CA GLN A 207 -9.87 47.99 11.91
C GLN A 207 -9.52 49.10 10.92
#